data_12d24936a1ea87c073ece919e6bbc12b
#
_entry.id   12d24936a1ea87c073ece919e6bbc12b
#
_cell.length_a   1.000
_cell.length_b   1.000
_cell.length_c   1.000
_cell.angle_alpha   90.00
_cell.angle_beta   90.00
_cell.angle_gamma   90.00
#
_symmetry.space_group_name_H-M   'P 1'
#
loop_
_entity.id
_entity.type
_entity.pdbx_description
1 polymer ?
#
loop_
_entity_poly.entity_id
_entity_poly.type
_entity_poly.pdbx_seq_one_letter_code
_entity_poly.pdbx_strand_id
1 'polypeptide(L)'
;MEDKTVELQFITHFTDTYSYYDSARMALEGGCRWIQLRMKDTPVDEVEREAIRLQGLCKDYGATFIIDDHVELVKKIHADGVHLGKKDMPVAEARGILGKEFIIGGTANTFDDVKMHYKAGADYIGCGPFRFTTTKKDLSPVLGLEGYRSIILQMKEANIHLPIVAIGGITLEDIPSIMETGITGIALSGTILRAKDPVAETKR
;
A
#
# COMPACT_ATOMS: atom_id res chain seq x y z
N MET A 1 20.09 19.32 -2.95
CA MET A 1 18.83 18.64 -3.25
C MET A 1 18.89 17.34 -2.48
N GLU A 2 18.11 17.22 -1.41
CA GLU A 2 17.97 15.94 -0.72
C GLU A 2 17.35 14.96 -1.70
N ASP A 3 18.04 13.86 -1.89
CA ASP A 3 17.58 12.73 -2.71
C ASP A 3 16.32 12.18 -2.01
N LYS A 4 15.14 12.60 -2.47
CA LYS A 4 13.88 12.10 -1.93
C LYS A 4 13.77 10.64 -2.37
N THR A 5 14.14 9.74 -1.50
CA THR A 5 13.91 8.31 -1.67
C THR A 5 12.41 8.07 -1.86
N VAL A 6 12.05 7.52 -2.99
CA VAL A 6 10.67 7.08 -3.25
C VAL A 6 10.40 5.86 -2.38
N GLU A 7 9.37 5.93 -1.53
CA GLU A 7 8.95 4.75 -0.78
C GLU A 7 8.17 3.80 -1.70
N LEU A 8 8.69 2.60 -1.87
CA LEU A 8 8.03 1.54 -2.62
C LEU A 8 7.32 0.59 -1.66
N GLN A 9 5.99 0.50 -1.77
CA GLN A 9 5.18 -0.54 -1.17
C GLN A 9 4.89 -1.63 -2.20
N PHE A 10 5.21 -2.87 -1.89
CA PHE A 10 4.79 -4.01 -2.71
C PHE A 10 3.56 -4.68 -2.09
N ILE A 11 2.50 -4.81 -2.89
CA ILE A 11 1.28 -5.53 -2.49
C ILE A 11 1.33 -6.92 -3.10
N THR A 12 1.29 -7.94 -2.25
CA THR A 12 1.35 -9.34 -2.68
C THR A 12 0.19 -9.72 -3.57
N HIS A 13 0.43 -10.62 -4.50
CA HIS A 13 -0.59 -11.16 -5.37
C HIS A 13 -0.27 -12.62 -5.70
N PHE A 14 -1.32 -13.44 -5.72
CA PHE A 14 -1.22 -14.83 -6.20
C PHE A 14 -1.43 -14.86 -7.71
N THR A 15 -0.53 -15.51 -8.42
CA THR A 15 -0.62 -15.73 -9.87
C THR A 15 -0.41 -17.22 -10.17
N ASP A 16 -0.63 -17.63 -11.41
CA ASP A 16 -0.36 -19.01 -11.83
C ASP A 16 1.14 -19.40 -11.69
N THR A 17 2.02 -18.40 -11.61
CA THR A 17 3.47 -18.58 -11.52
C THR A 17 4.01 -18.38 -10.12
N TYR A 18 3.42 -17.47 -9.33
CA TYR A 18 3.95 -17.02 -8.04
C TYR A 18 2.93 -17.11 -6.92
N SER A 19 3.31 -17.72 -5.79
CA SER A 19 2.56 -17.64 -4.54
C SER A 19 2.65 -16.24 -3.92
N TYR A 20 1.84 -15.97 -2.89
CA TYR A 20 2.00 -14.73 -2.09
C TYR A 20 3.41 -14.60 -1.52
N TYR A 21 3.95 -15.70 -0.99
CA TYR A 21 5.30 -15.74 -0.42
C TYR A 21 6.38 -15.46 -1.48
N ASP A 22 6.32 -16.11 -2.64
CA ASP A 22 7.29 -15.89 -3.70
C ASP A 22 7.24 -14.47 -4.24
N SER A 23 6.03 -13.91 -4.38
CA SER A 23 5.86 -12.52 -4.84
C SER A 23 6.53 -11.52 -3.87
N ALA A 24 6.34 -11.70 -2.57
CA ALA A 24 6.96 -10.85 -1.56
C ALA A 24 8.49 -11.03 -1.52
N ARG A 25 8.96 -12.29 -1.60
CA ARG A 25 10.40 -12.60 -1.62
C ARG A 25 11.11 -11.89 -2.77
N MET A 26 10.57 -11.97 -3.99
CA MET A 26 11.16 -11.29 -5.15
C MET A 26 11.23 -9.78 -4.98
N ALA A 27 10.19 -9.16 -4.43
CA ALA A 27 10.20 -7.72 -4.15
C ALA A 27 11.27 -7.35 -3.11
N LEU A 28 11.42 -8.16 -2.05
CA LEU A 28 12.46 -7.97 -1.02
C LEU A 28 13.87 -8.15 -1.56
N GLU A 29 14.11 -9.18 -2.38
CA GLU A 29 15.37 -9.41 -3.09
C GLU A 29 15.70 -8.25 -4.05
N GLY A 30 14.67 -7.64 -4.63
CA GLY A 30 14.78 -6.44 -5.46
C GLY A 30 15.04 -5.14 -4.69
N GLY A 31 15.01 -5.18 -3.36
CA GLY A 31 15.31 -4.01 -2.52
C GLY A 31 14.08 -3.33 -1.90
N CYS A 32 12.87 -3.78 -2.19
CA CYS A 32 11.67 -3.29 -1.50
C CYS A 32 11.76 -3.57 0.00
N ARG A 33 11.31 -2.61 0.83
CA ARG A 33 11.35 -2.73 2.30
C ARG A 33 9.99 -2.45 2.95
N TRP A 34 8.92 -2.54 2.17
CA TRP A 34 7.55 -2.39 2.66
C TRP A 34 6.62 -3.34 1.91
N ILE A 35 6.16 -4.38 2.61
CA ILE A 35 5.30 -5.43 2.05
C ILE A 35 3.91 -5.33 2.66
N GLN A 36 2.89 -5.37 1.81
CA GLN A 36 1.49 -5.53 2.20
C GLN A 36 0.99 -6.90 1.76
N LEU A 37 0.59 -7.75 2.71
CA LEU A 37 -0.13 -8.99 2.42
C LEU A 37 -1.60 -8.69 2.10
N ARG A 38 -2.03 -9.02 0.90
CA ARG A 38 -3.41 -8.88 0.47
C ARG A 38 -3.96 -10.21 -0.04
N MET A 39 -4.86 -10.81 0.74
CA MET A 39 -5.54 -12.07 0.44
C MET A 39 -7.04 -11.87 0.57
N LYS A 40 -7.68 -11.32 -0.45
CA LYS A 40 -9.14 -11.12 -0.47
C LYS A 40 -9.87 -12.46 -0.65
N ASP A 41 -11.09 -12.53 -0.12
CA ASP A 41 -11.97 -13.71 -0.24
C ASP A 41 -11.33 -15.01 0.28
N THR A 42 -10.43 -14.92 1.26
CA THR A 42 -9.69 -16.03 1.85
C THR A 42 -10.06 -16.21 3.32
N PRO A 43 -10.24 -17.45 3.82
CA PRO A 43 -10.46 -17.70 5.24
C PRO A 43 -9.35 -17.13 6.12
N VAL A 44 -9.71 -16.55 7.27
CA VAL A 44 -8.77 -15.84 8.13
C VAL A 44 -7.64 -16.72 8.67
N ASP A 45 -7.89 -18.01 8.86
CA ASP A 45 -6.87 -18.97 9.31
C ASP A 45 -5.81 -19.24 8.23
N GLU A 46 -6.18 -19.18 6.96
CA GLU A 46 -5.23 -19.24 5.84
C GLU A 46 -4.41 -17.94 5.73
N VAL A 47 -5.08 -16.80 5.89
CA VAL A 47 -4.39 -15.48 5.93
C VAL A 47 -3.40 -15.46 7.08
N GLU A 48 -3.76 -15.96 8.26
CA GLU A 48 -2.87 -16.02 9.44
C GLU A 48 -1.62 -16.88 9.18
N ARG A 49 -1.79 -18.07 8.60
CA ARG A 49 -0.64 -18.94 8.25
C ARG A 49 0.33 -18.24 7.30
N GLU A 50 -0.18 -17.61 6.27
CA GLU A 50 0.65 -16.90 5.30
C GLU A 50 1.27 -15.64 5.90
N ALA A 51 0.52 -14.90 6.73
CA ALA A 51 0.99 -13.71 7.41
C ALA A 51 2.19 -14.01 8.34
N ILE A 52 2.14 -15.10 9.10
CA ILE A 52 3.26 -15.52 9.98
C ILE A 52 4.51 -15.83 9.16
N ARG A 53 4.36 -16.53 8.02
CA ARG A 53 5.47 -16.84 7.12
C ARG A 53 6.11 -15.58 6.54
N LEU A 54 5.27 -14.65 6.07
CA LEU A 54 5.73 -13.38 5.48
C LEU A 54 6.32 -12.44 6.51
N GLN A 55 5.78 -12.41 7.72
CA GLN A 55 6.34 -11.63 8.81
C GLN A 55 7.78 -12.07 9.13
N GLY A 56 8.05 -13.37 9.19
CA GLY A 56 9.40 -13.90 9.34
C GLY A 56 10.33 -13.47 8.21
N LEU A 57 9.87 -13.62 6.97
CA LEU A 57 10.63 -13.20 5.79
C LEU A 57 10.93 -11.69 5.81
N CYS A 58 9.94 -10.85 6.09
CA CYS A 58 10.14 -9.39 6.18
C CYS A 58 11.15 -9.02 7.27
N LYS A 59 11.11 -9.71 8.41
CA LYS A 59 12.08 -9.51 9.50
C LYS A 59 13.51 -9.80 9.04
N ASP A 60 13.73 -10.86 8.29
CA ASP A 60 15.06 -11.24 7.77
C ASP A 60 15.63 -10.16 6.83
N TYR A 61 14.76 -9.45 6.12
CA TYR A 61 15.14 -8.34 5.23
C TYR A 61 15.08 -6.95 5.88
N GLY A 62 14.72 -6.85 7.17
CA GLY A 62 14.51 -5.56 7.84
C GLY A 62 13.40 -4.72 7.20
N ALA A 63 12.35 -5.37 6.68
CA ALA A 63 11.25 -4.73 5.98
C ALA A 63 10.01 -4.58 6.87
N THR A 64 9.27 -3.49 6.65
CA THR A 64 7.94 -3.26 7.24
C THR A 64 6.92 -4.22 6.64
N PHE A 65 6.14 -4.88 7.50
CA PHE A 65 5.10 -5.83 7.11
C PHE A 65 3.73 -5.39 7.61
N ILE A 66 2.80 -5.19 6.68
CA ILE A 66 1.41 -4.86 6.99
C ILE A 66 0.46 -5.86 6.33
N ILE A 67 -0.76 -5.95 6.88
CA ILE A 67 -1.81 -6.84 6.38
C ILE A 67 -2.98 -5.98 5.89
N ASP A 68 -3.56 -6.35 4.75
CA ASP A 68 -4.77 -5.72 4.24
C ASP A 68 -5.98 -6.22 5.04
N ASP A 69 -6.81 -5.29 5.57
CA ASP A 69 -8.11 -5.50 6.19
C ASP A 69 -8.13 -6.11 7.61
N HIS A 70 -7.32 -7.08 7.93
CA HIS A 70 -7.46 -7.91 9.15
C HIS A 70 -6.88 -7.28 10.42
N VAL A 71 -7.57 -6.31 11.03
CA VAL A 71 -7.14 -5.56 12.23
C VAL A 71 -6.81 -6.46 13.43
N GLU A 72 -7.71 -7.40 13.75
CA GLU A 72 -7.52 -8.31 14.89
C GLU A 72 -6.34 -9.26 14.69
N LEU A 73 -6.09 -9.69 13.44
CA LEU A 73 -4.94 -10.51 13.10
C LEU A 73 -3.64 -9.72 13.26
N VAL A 74 -3.60 -8.47 12.80
CA VAL A 74 -2.45 -7.57 13.00
C VAL A 74 -2.08 -7.47 14.48
N LYS A 75 -3.07 -7.26 15.34
CA LYS A 75 -2.89 -7.22 16.80
C LYS A 75 -2.38 -8.55 17.36
N LYS A 76 -2.99 -9.66 16.94
CA LYS A 76 -2.68 -11.01 17.41
C LYS A 76 -1.24 -11.41 17.14
N ILE A 77 -0.74 -11.18 15.93
CA ILE A 77 0.62 -11.59 15.54
C ILE A 77 1.67 -10.48 15.68
N HIS A 78 1.26 -9.29 16.14
CA HIS A 78 2.12 -8.10 16.20
C HIS A 78 2.79 -7.78 14.84
N ALA A 79 2.01 -7.79 13.75
CA ALA A 79 2.47 -7.22 12.48
C ALA A 79 2.68 -5.70 12.65
N ASP A 80 3.40 -5.06 11.73
CA ASP A 80 3.71 -3.64 11.86
C ASP A 80 2.49 -2.73 11.65
N GLY A 81 1.49 -3.20 10.91
CA GLY A 81 0.29 -2.41 10.68
C GLY A 81 -0.74 -3.07 9.77
N VAL A 82 -1.75 -2.27 9.42
CA VAL A 82 -2.91 -2.64 8.60
C VAL A 82 -3.17 -1.61 7.52
N HIS A 83 -3.65 -2.06 6.37
CA HIS A 83 -4.24 -1.18 5.34
C HIS A 83 -5.74 -1.44 5.25
N LEU A 84 -6.53 -0.36 5.26
CA LEU A 84 -7.98 -0.42 5.28
C LEU A 84 -8.60 0.23 4.04
N GLY A 85 -9.37 -0.56 3.31
CA GLY A 85 -10.20 -0.10 2.20
C GLY A 85 -11.49 0.58 2.69
N LYS A 86 -12.23 1.18 1.76
CA LYS A 86 -13.48 1.90 2.07
C LYS A 86 -14.61 1.06 2.65
N LYS A 87 -14.57 -0.26 2.42
CA LYS A 87 -15.58 -1.21 2.91
C LYS A 87 -15.11 -2.00 4.12
N ASP A 88 -13.87 -1.79 4.55
CA ASP A 88 -13.26 -2.45 5.70
C ASP A 88 -13.59 -1.68 6.99
N MET A 89 -13.03 -2.11 8.13
CA MET A 89 -13.20 -1.41 9.39
C MET A 89 -12.78 0.06 9.28
N PRO A 90 -13.55 1.03 9.81
CA PRO A 90 -13.14 2.43 9.81
C PRO A 90 -11.78 2.66 10.51
N VAL A 91 -10.95 3.53 9.95
CA VAL A 91 -9.63 3.86 10.52
C VAL A 91 -9.70 4.28 11.99
N ALA A 92 -10.71 5.07 12.39
CA ALA A 92 -10.88 5.50 13.78
C ALA A 92 -11.13 4.32 14.73
N GLU A 93 -11.91 3.32 14.31
CA GLU A 93 -12.18 2.10 15.08
C GLU A 93 -10.91 1.25 15.19
N ALA A 94 -10.21 1.02 14.07
CA ALA A 94 -8.95 0.31 14.06
C ALA A 94 -7.90 0.97 14.96
N ARG A 95 -7.83 2.31 14.95
CA ARG A 95 -6.94 3.06 15.86
C ARG A 95 -7.30 2.85 17.33
N GLY A 96 -8.58 2.75 17.65
CA GLY A 96 -9.04 2.41 19.01
C GLY A 96 -8.60 1.01 19.46
N ILE A 97 -8.60 0.02 18.55
CA ILE A 97 -8.21 -1.36 18.83
C ILE A 97 -6.68 -1.52 18.91
N LEU A 98 -5.96 -0.94 17.96
CA LEU A 98 -4.51 -1.12 17.79
C LEU A 98 -3.67 -0.16 18.64
N GLY A 99 -4.20 1.03 18.97
CA GLY A 99 -3.41 2.07 19.63
C GLY A 99 -2.48 2.81 18.66
N LYS A 100 -1.50 3.51 19.22
CA LYS A 100 -0.59 4.39 18.44
C LYS A 100 0.64 3.70 17.85
N GLU A 101 0.92 2.49 18.29
CA GLU A 101 2.15 1.76 17.95
C GLU A 101 2.09 1.12 16.55
N PHE A 102 0.88 0.88 16.04
CA PHE A 102 0.67 0.22 14.76
C PHE A 102 0.47 1.23 13.63
N ILE A 103 1.00 0.92 12.46
CA ILE A 103 0.77 1.68 11.24
C ILE A 103 -0.64 1.40 10.74
N ILE A 104 -1.41 2.44 10.44
CA ILE A 104 -2.74 2.31 9.82
C ILE A 104 -2.76 3.15 8.54
N GLY A 105 -2.92 2.48 7.41
CA GLY A 105 -3.17 3.11 6.12
C GLY A 105 -4.65 3.11 5.77
N GLY A 106 -5.11 4.14 5.11
CA GLY A 106 -6.48 4.25 4.60
C GLY A 106 -6.52 4.47 3.09
N THR A 107 -7.50 3.89 2.42
CA THR A 107 -7.74 4.10 0.98
C THR A 107 -8.50 5.39 0.74
N ALA A 108 -7.96 6.28 -0.10
CA ALA A 108 -8.63 7.49 -0.55
C ALA A 108 -8.69 7.58 -2.08
N ASN A 109 -9.81 8.11 -2.58
CA ASN A 109 -10.01 8.41 -4.00
C ASN A 109 -10.31 9.92 -4.20
N THR A 110 -10.58 10.64 -3.12
CA THR A 110 -10.90 12.06 -3.10
C THR A 110 -10.18 12.76 -1.97
N PHE A 111 -10.12 14.10 -2.03
CA PHE A 111 -9.60 14.89 -0.91
C PHE A 111 -10.46 14.76 0.36
N ASP A 112 -11.77 14.58 0.23
CA ASP A 112 -12.64 14.35 1.40
C ASP A 112 -12.32 13.05 2.11
N ASP A 113 -11.97 11.98 1.36
CA ASP A 113 -11.44 10.75 1.95
C ASP A 113 -10.14 11.01 2.73
N VAL A 114 -9.22 11.77 2.16
CA VAL A 114 -7.95 12.14 2.82
C VAL A 114 -8.21 12.87 4.14
N LYS A 115 -9.11 13.88 4.14
CA LYS A 115 -9.50 14.61 5.35
C LYS A 115 -10.08 13.69 6.43
N MET A 116 -10.95 12.79 6.01
CA MET A 116 -11.59 11.82 6.91
C MET A 116 -10.52 10.93 7.57
N HIS A 117 -9.61 10.35 6.81
CA HIS A 117 -8.56 9.49 7.32
C HIS A 117 -7.56 10.24 8.19
N TYR A 118 -7.20 11.47 7.83
CA TYR A 118 -6.34 12.34 8.63
C TYR A 118 -6.94 12.57 10.03
N LYS A 119 -8.22 12.95 10.09
CA LYS A 119 -8.94 13.15 11.36
C LYS A 119 -9.08 11.84 12.15
N ALA A 120 -9.19 10.71 11.49
CA ALA A 120 -9.31 9.40 12.11
C ALA A 120 -7.96 8.84 12.62
N GLY A 121 -6.83 9.50 12.34
CA GLY A 121 -5.51 9.10 12.80
C GLY A 121 -4.80 8.08 11.92
N ALA A 122 -5.05 8.08 10.61
CA ALA A 122 -4.25 7.30 9.65
C ALA A 122 -2.81 7.80 9.61
N ASP A 123 -1.87 6.90 9.38
CA ASP A 123 -0.44 7.20 9.25
C ASP A 123 -0.02 7.46 7.81
N TYR A 124 -0.74 6.90 6.85
CA TYR A 124 -0.54 7.13 5.42
C TYR A 124 -1.83 6.87 4.64
N ILE A 125 -1.85 7.30 3.40
CA ILE A 125 -2.97 7.12 2.47
C ILE A 125 -2.51 6.33 1.25
N GLY A 126 -3.24 5.27 0.89
CA GLY A 126 -3.19 4.65 -0.42
C GLY A 126 -4.17 5.36 -1.36
N CYS A 127 -3.67 6.14 -2.31
CA CYS A 127 -4.48 7.02 -3.16
C CYS A 127 -4.51 6.55 -4.61
N GLY A 128 -5.68 6.29 -5.14
CA GLY A 128 -5.85 5.84 -6.52
C GLY A 128 -7.32 5.60 -6.89
N PRO A 129 -7.56 4.95 -8.04
CA PRO A 129 -6.55 4.41 -8.96
C PRO A 129 -5.92 5.50 -9.84
N PHE A 130 -4.62 5.39 -10.11
CA PHE A 130 -3.94 6.27 -11.06
C PHE A 130 -4.46 6.06 -12.49
N ARG A 131 -4.57 4.78 -12.88
CA ARG A 131 -5.07 4.33 -14.19
C ARG A 131 -6.00 3.13 -13.98
N PHE A 132 -6.80 2.80 -14.96
CA PHE A 132 -7.61 1.59 -14.94
C PHE A 132 -6.74 0.34 -14.69
N THR A 133 -7.23 -0.55 -13.83
CA THR A 133 -6.57 -1.82 -13.50
C THR A 133 -7.61 -2.91 -13.26
N THR A 134 -7.29 -4.13 -13.60
CA THR A 134 -8.13 -5.31 -13.37
C THR A 134 -7.82 -5.99 -12.02
N THR A 135 -6.80 -5.55 -11.31
CA THR A 135 -6.37 -6.15 -10.03
C THR A 135 -7.39 -5.97 -8.90
N LYS A 136 -8.22 -4.91 -8.97
CA LYS A 136 -9.29 -4.63 -8.01
C LYS A 136 -10.64 -4.64 -8.73
N LYS A 137 -11.63 -5.35 -8.16
CA LYS A 137 -12.96 -5.53 -8.77
C LYS A 137 -13.79 -4.24 -8.80
N ASP A 138 -13.78 -3.47 -7.70
CA ASP A 138 -14.57 -2.23 -7.55
C ASP A 138 -13.64 -1.01 -7.68
N LEU A 139 -13.49 -0.48 -8.89
CA LEU A 139 -12.67 0.70 -9.14
C LEU A 139 -13.47 1.99 -8.97
N SER A 140 -12.88 2.92 -8.22
CA SER A 140 -13.28 4.33 -8.22
C SER A 140 -12.85 5.00 -9.53
N PRO A 141 -13.40 6.19 -9.85
CA PRO A 141 -12.94 6.95 -11.03
C PRO A 141 -11.42 7.15 -11.05
N VAL A 142 -10.83 7.05 -12.24
CA VAL A 142 -9.39 7.22 -12.45
C VAL A 142 -8.97 8.65 -12.09
N LEU A 143 -7.89 8.79 -11.32
CA LEU A 143 -7.36 10.09 -10.89
C LEU A 143 -6.38 10.69 -11.89
N GLY A 144 -5.46 9.91 -12.43
CA GLY A 144 -4.37 10.42 -13.25
C GLY A 144 -3.48 11.45 -12.53
N LEU A 145 -2.62 12.12 -13.26
CA LEU A 145 -1.73 13.16 -12.70
C LEU A 145 -2.51 14.37 -12.17
N GLU A 146 -3.56 14.79 -12.88
CA GLU A 146 -4.37 15.94 -12.48
C GLU A 146 -5.14 15.68 -11.19
N GLY A 147 -5.66 14.47 -11.00
CA GLY A 147 -6.29 14.08 -9.74
C GLY A 147 -5.33 14.17 -8.55
N TYR A 148 -4.09 13.69 -8.73
CA TYR A 148 -3.07 13.81 -7.68
C TYR A 148 -2.67 15.26 -7.40
N ARG A 149 -2.43 16.07 -8.44
CA ARG A 149 -2.13 17.50 -8.28
C ARG A 149 -3.23 18.23 -7.49
N SER A 150 -4.48 17.95 -7.83
CA SER A 150 -5.64 18.54 -7.15
C SER A 150 -5.70 18.14 -5.67
N ILE A 151 -5.53 16.86 -5.35
CA ILE A 151 -5.54 16.37 -3.96
C ILE A 151 -4.39 16.98 -3.16
N ILE A 152 -3.18 16.98 -3.70
CA ILE A 152 -1.99 17.53 -3.02
C ILE A 152 -2.13 19.04 -2.78
N LEU A 153 -2.68 19.77 -3.76
CA LEU A 153 -2.96 21.21 -3.58
C LEU A 153 -3.93 21.46 -2.44
N GLN A 154 -5.07 20.76 -2.43
CA GLN A 154 -6.07 20.88 -1.37
C GLN A 154 -5.51 20.47 0.01
N MET A 155 -4.64 19.46 0.08
CA MET A 155 -3.94 19.10 1.32
C MET A 155 -3.06 20.24 1.82
N LYS A 156 -2.31 20.91 0.94
CA LYS A 156 -1.48 22.07 1.29
C LYS A 156 -2.33 23.22 1.82
N GLU A 157 -3.42 23.54 1.14
CA GLU A 157 -4.36 24.61 1.55
C GLU A 157 -5.02 24.32 2.91
N ALA A 158 -5.31 23.06 3.20
CA ALA A 158 -5.88 22.60 4.47
C ALA A 158 -4.83 22.34 5.57
N ASN A 159 -3.53 22.54 5.28
CA ASN A 159 -2.41 22.24 6.18
C ASN A 159 -2.42 20.76 6.68
N ILE A 160 -2.77 19.84 5.78
CA ILE A 160 -2.75 18.41 6.07
C ILE A 160 -1.41 17.82 5.58
N HIS A 161 -0.65 17.26 6.52
CA HIS A 161 0.63 16.60 6.28
C HIS A 161 0.47 15.10 6.54
N LEU A 162 0.37 14.33 5.46
CA LEU A 162 0.19 12.88 5.52
C LEU A 162 0.86 12.25 4.29
N PRO A 163 1.67 11.19 4.45
CA PRO A 163 2.24 10.50 3.31
C PRO A 163 1.15 9.95 2.39
N ILE A 164 1.30 10.19 1.09
CA ILE A 164 0.40 9.69 0.05
C ILE A 164 1.15 8.72 -0.83
N VAL A 165 0.67 7.49 -0.88
CA VAL A 165 1.17 6.41 -1.74
C VAL A 165 0.25 6.25 -2.92
N ALA A 166 0.75 6.50 -4.13
CA ALA A 166 -0.02 6.31 -5.35
C ALA A 166 -0.18 4.83 -5.68
N ILE A 167 -1.36 4.46 -6.16
CA ILE A 167 -1.67 3.06 -6.50
C ILE A 167 -2.60 2.98 -7.72
N GLY A 168 -2.53 1.85 -8.42
CA GLY A 168 -3.49 1.44 -9.45
C GLY A 168 -3.03 1.71 -10.88
N GLY A 169 -2.59 0.64 -11.56
CA GLY A 169 -2.20 0.66 -12.96
C GLY A 169 -0.94 1.48 -13.27
N ILE A 170 -0.05 1.63 -12.28
CA ILE A 170 1.20 2.41 -12.41
C ILE A 170 2.27 1.55 -13.08
N THR A 171 2.97 2.12 -14.06
CA THR A 171 4.18 1.55 -14.67
C THR A 171 5.42 2.31 -14.20
N LEU A 172 6.61 1.80 -14.48
CA LEU A 172 7.86 2.47 -14.09
C LEU A 172 8.01 3.85 -14.75
N GLU A 173 7.56 3.97 -15.97
CA GLU A 173 7.61 5.22 -16.75
C GLU A 173 6.73 6.34 -16.15
N ASP A 174 5.69 5.97 -15.40
CA ASP A 174 4.79 6.92 -14.74
C ASP A 174 5.40 7.54 -13.47
N ILE A 175 6.33 6.84 -12.83
CA ILE A 175 6.84 7.18 -11.49
C ILE A 175 7.40 8.60 -11.41
N PRO A 176 8.30 9.04 -12.31
CA PRO A 176 8.83 10.41 -12.24
C PRO A 176 7.74 11.48 -12.25
N SER A 177 6.78 11.36 -13.18
CA SER A 177 5.68 12.31 -13.30
C SER A 177 4.71 12.29 -12.11
N ILE A 178 4.48 11.10 -11.53
CA ILE A 178 3.68 10.97 -10.29
C ILE A 178 4.38 11.66 -9.13
N MET A 179 5.68 11.44 -8.96
CA MET A 179 6.45 12.05 -7.87
C MET A 179 6.51 13.58 -7.97
N GLU A 180 6.52 14.14 -9.18
CA GLU A 180 6.45 15.59 -9.41
C GLU A 180 5.13 16.21 -8.90
N THR A 181 4.05 15.43 -8.74
CA THR A 181 2.79 15.94 -8.20
C THR A 181 2.85 16.22 -6.69
N GLY A 182 3.86 15.73 -5.98
CA GLY A 182 4.00 15.80 -4.52
C GLY A 182 3.59 14.52 -3.80
N ILE A 183 3.26 13.45 -4.53
CA ILE A 183 3.10 12.09 -3.99
C ILE A 183 4.42 11.65 -3.35
N THR A 184 4.37 10.91 -2.26
CA THR A 184 5.56 10.53 -1.47
C THR A 184 6.00 9.09 -1.68
N GLY A 185 5.14 8.22 -2.20
CA GLY A 185 5.45 6.82 -2.42
C GLY A 185 4.58 6.18 -3.50
N ILE A 186 4.95 4.98 -3.89
CA ILE A 186 4.29 4.20 -4.94
C ILE A 186 3.98 2.80 -4.42
N ALA A 187 2.76 2.31 -4.68
CA ALA A 187 2.39 0.91 -4.42
C ALA A 187 2.27 0.16 -5.74
N LEU A 188 2.99 -0.92 -5.85
CA LEU A 188 3.02 -1.80 -7.04
C LEU A 188 2.67 -3.24 -6.67
N SER A 189 2.15 -3.96 -7.66
CA SER A 189 1.92 -5.40 -7.62
C SER A 189 2.15 -5.99 -9.03
N GLY A 190 1.13 -5.94 -9.88
CA GLY A 190 1.15 -6.56 -11.20
C GLY A 190 2.27 -6.05 -12.13
N THR A 191 2.68 -4.81 -12.02
CA THR A 191 3.79 -4.25 -12.81
C THR A 191 5.07 -5.02 -12.55
N ILE A 192 5.39 -5.30 -11.29
CA ILE A 192 6.55 -6.10 -10.91
C ILE A 192 6.36 -7.57 -11.32
N LEU A 193 5.23 -8.18 -11.00
CA LEU A 193 5.02 -9.62 -11.22
C LEU A 193 4.89 -10.01 -12.69
N ARG A 194 4.48 -9.10 -13.57
CA ARG A 194 4.42 -9.34 -15.02
C ARG A 194 5.73 -9.05 -15.75
N ALA A 195 6.72 -8.51 -15.06
CA ALA A 195 8.04 -8.29 -15.65
C ALA A 195 8.73 -9.63 -15.94
N LYS A 196 9.61 -9.62 -16.94
CA LYS A 196 10.41 -10.81 -17.29
C LYS A 196 11.30 -11.27 -16.12
N ASP A 197 11.79 -10.32 -15.34
CA ASP A 197 12.57 -10.51 -14.12
C ASP A 197 12.04 -9.57 -13.02
N PRO A 198 11.15 -10.06 -12.14
CA PRO A 198 10.56 -9.24 -11.08
C PRO A 198 11.57 -8.63 -10.09
N VAL A 199 12.68 -9.34 -9.82
CA VAL A 199 13.74 -8.85 -8.93
C VAL A 199 14.45 -7.64 -9.57
N ALA A 200 14.84 -7.79 -10.84
CA ALA A 200 15.48 -6.69 -11.58
C ALA A 200 14.53 -5.50 -11.75
N GLU A 201 13.25 -5.75 -12.02
CA GLU A 201 12.23 -4.70 -12.15
C GLU A 201 12.04 -3.91 -10.84
N THR A 202 12.07 -4.58 -9.71
CA THR A 202 11.97 -3.93 -8.39
C THR A 202 13.18 -3.04 -8.08
N LYS A 203 14.36 -3.36 -8.62
CA LYS A 203 15.59 -2.57 -8.43
C LYS A 203 15.63 -1.28 -9.25
N ARG A 204 14.86 -1.20 -10.33
CA ARG A 204 14.78 -0.01 -11.20
C ARG A 204 14.06 1.14 -10.54
#